data_d2eede01c4056eb805caa1c7d43756f9
#
_entry.id   d2eede01c4056eb805caa1c7d43756f9
#
_cell.length_a   1.000
_cell.length_b   1.000
_cell.length_c   1.000
_cell.angle_alpha   90.00
_cell.angle_beta   90.00
_cell.angle_gamma   90.00
#
_symmetry.space_group_name_H-M   'P 1'
#
loop_
_entity.id
_entity.type
_entity.pdbx_description
1 polymer ?
#
loop_
_entity_poly.entity_id
_entity_poly.type
_entity_poly.pdbx_seq_one_letter_code
_entity_poly.pdbx_strand_id
1 'polypeptide(L)'
;MFSLLLFIIYLSFISLGLPDAVLGAAWPIIHEEFGVPISFSGSIYMLISCCTILSSLKSESLRLRFGTGKITAFSVLLTAVAIFGFSISPSLSVMLCFAIPYGLGAGSVDAALNHYVAVHYSGRSMNWLHCMWGIGAALGPYILGFVLQRGESWRSGYLVLSMIQATLTIILFLSLGLWGKEEKKEKTEEKKAPMSFRQILSITGAKECLVSFFLYCAIEQTLGLWSGSFMVYSLKIEAKLAASFVALFYFGITFGRFLAGILAAKWKDEALILGGCGILFLGLVLLFCSMVPSQEVKLFGMELRQILVICALLLSGLGCSPIYPAIIHSTPRNFGAENTSALIGKQMAAAYIGSMSFPPFFGVLAKIFGTGLFPFFSTVLFFGMLFMYRNLLYKTRGKRGKIER
;
A
#
# COMPACT_ATOMS: atom_id res chain seq x y z
N MET A 1 13.33 -20.40 -15.33
CA MET A 1 13.94 -21.14 -14.21
C MET A 1 13.85 -20.24 -12.97
N PHE A 2 13.25 -20.70 -11.87
CA PHE A 2 13.23 -19.97 -10.60
C PHE A 2 14.66 -19.96 -10.06
N SER A 3 15.30 -18.80 -10.02
CA SER A 3 16.62 -18.67 -9.40
C SER A 3 16.48 -18.51 -7.89
N LEU A 4 17.41 -19.04 -7.12
CA LEU A 4 17.43 -18.85 -5.65
C LEU A 4 17.39 -17.36 -5.29
N LEU A 5 18.06 -16.52 -6.07
CA LEU A 5 18.07 -15.08 -5.87
C LEU A 5 16.65 -14.46 -6.04
N LEU A 6 15.89 -14.87 -7.07
CA LEU A 6 14.52 -14.40 -7.26
C LEU A 6 13.62 -14.79 -6.09
N PHE A 7 13.79 -15.99 -5.53
CA PHE A 7 13.08 -16.42 -4.34
C PHE A 7 13.41 -15.54 -3.13
N ILE A 8 14.67 -15.20 -2.91
CA ILE A 8 15.10 -14.30 -1.83
C ILE A 8 14.52 -12.88 -2.04
N ILE A 9 14.48 -12.40 -3.28
CA ILE A 9 13.85 -11.12 -3.63
C ILE A 9 12.36 -11.14 -3.27
N TYR A 10 11.65 -12.21 -3.56
CA TYR A 10 10.24 -12.38 -3.21
C TYR A 10 10.02 -12.42 -1.70
N LEU A 11 10.87 -13.13 -0.95
CA LEU A 11 10.84 -13.11 0.52
C LEU A 11 11.07 -11.70 1.07
N SER A 12 11.95 -10.91 0.43
CA SER A 12 12.20 -9.53 0.82
C SER A 12 10.97 -8.64 0.63
N PHE A 13 10.15 -8.90 -0.39
CA PHE A 13 8.90 -8.19 -0.61
C PHE A 13 7.78 -8.62 0.35
N ILE A 14 7.71 -9.90 0.72
CA ILE A 14 6.83 -10.34 1.83
C ILE A 14 7.22 -9.59 3.11
N SER A 15 8.51 -9.54 3.40
CA SER A 15 9.06 -8.84 4.55
C SER A 15 8.75 -7.33 4.55
N LEU A 16 8.79 -6.69 3.39
CA LEU A 16 8.42 -5.28 3.24
C LEU A 16 6.93 -5.06 3.58
N GLY A 17 6.06 -5.95 3.12
CA GLY A 17 4.62 -5.86 3.39
C GLY A 17 4.23 -6.16 4.84
N LEU A 18 4.96 -7.06 5.53
CA LEU A 18 4.59 -7.53 6.86
C LEU A 18 4.26 -6.41 7.86
N PRO A 19 5.06 -5.36 8.03
CA PRO A 19 4.77 -4.31 9.01
C PRO A 19 3.86 -3.19 8.49
N ASP A 20 3.66 -3.06 7.17
CA ASP A 20 2.96 -1.91 6.57
C ASP A 20 1.52 -1.75 7.07
N ALA A 21 0.82 -2.86 7.29
CA ALA A 21 -0.58 -2.86 7.70
C ALA A 21 -0.76 -2.97 9.24
N VAL A 22 0.30 -3.24 9.99
CA VAL A 22 0.21 -3.58 11.42
C VAL A 22 -0.12 -2.34 12.26
N LEU A 23 0.39 -1.17 11.88
CA LEU A 23 0.11 0.07 12.61
C LEU A 23 -1.41 0.34 12.70
N GLY A 24 -2.13 0.23 11.59
CA GLY A 24 -3.58 0.44 11.57
C GLY A 24 -4.35 -0.59 12.40
N ALA A 25 -3.89 -1.84 12.40
CA ALA A 25 -4.49 -2.93 13.17
C ALA A 25 -4.21 -2.83 14.67
N ALA A 26 -3.02 -2.39 15.07
CA ALA A 26 -2.59 -2.26 16.46
C ALA A 26 -3.04 -0.95 17.12
N TRP A 27 -3.31 0.09 16.32
CA TRP A 27 -3.51 1.45 16.81
C TRP A 27 -4.62 1.62 17.84
N PRO A 28 -5.78 0.93 17.74
CA PRO A 28 -6.81 1.02 18.77
C PRO A 28 -6.32 0.71 20.19
N ILE A 29 -5.32 -0.20 20.31
CA ILE A 29 -4.74 -0.59 21.61
C ILE A 29 -3.60 0.36 21.98
N ILE A 30 -2.73 0.70 21.03
CA ILE A 30 -1.53 1.52 21.27
C ILE A 30 -1.89 2.91 21.78
N HIS A 31 -2.85 3.58 21.11
CA HIS A 31 -3.17 4.96 21.49
C HIS A 31 -3.84 5.07 22.86
N GLU A 32 -4.64 4.07 23.27
CA GLU A 32 -5.22 3.99 24.60
C GLU A 32 -4.13 3.79 25.65
N GLU A 33 -3.20 2.85 25.41
CA GLU A 33 -2.10 2.58 26.34
C GLU A 33 -1.16 3.80 26.51
N PHE A 34 -0.89 4.52 25.42
CA PHE A 34 -0.06 5.74 25.48
C PHE A 34 -0.82 6.98 25.95
N GLY A 35 -2.15 6.91 26.11
CA GLY A 35 -2.99 8.05 26.48
C GLY A 35 -2.97 9.19 25.46
N VAL A 36 -2.79 8.88 24.18
CA VAL A 36 -2.68 9.86 23.10
C VAL A 36 -3.93 9.86 22.20
N PRO A 37 -4.26 11.00 21.57
CA PRO A 37 -5.36 11.06 20.62
C PRO A 37 -5.23 10.06 19.48
N ILE A 38 -6.34 9.50 19.03
CA ILE A 38 -6.43 8.53 17.94
C ILE A 38 -5.77 9.04 16.63
N SER A 39 -5.74 10.36 16.41
CA SER A 39 -5.18 11.00 15.22
C SER A 39 -3.66 10.79 15.05
N PHE A 40 -2.93 10.41 16.10
CA PHE A 40 -1.48 10.25 16.05
C PHE A 40 -1.01 9.07 15.20
N SER A 41 -1.88 8.10 14.87
CA SER A 41 -1.54 7.08 13.84
C SER A 41 -1.19 7.72 12.51
N GLY A 42 -1.96 8.74 12.11
CA GLY A 42 -1.69 9.52 10.93
C GLY A 42 -0.33 10.23 10.98
N SER A 43 0.08 10.74 12.15
CA SER A 43 1.39 11.40 12.33
C SER A 43 2.56 10.42 12.20
N ILE A 44 2.44 9.22 12.79
CA ILE A 44 3.44 8.14 12.63
C ILE A 44 3.52 7.74 11.15
N TYR A 45 2.37 7.49 10.52
CA TYR A 45 2.28 7.10 9.12
C TYR A 45 2.89 8.17 8.19
N MET A 46 2.61 9.44 8.44
CA MET A 46 3.18 10.57 7.68
C MET A 46 4.69 10.62 7.83
N LEU A 47 5.23 10.44 9.03
CA LEU A 47 6.67 10.43 9.26
C LEU A 47 7.36 9.27 8.53
N ILE A 48 6.79 8.06 8.62
CA ILE A 48 7.25 6.89 7.87
C ILE A 48 7.26 7.21 6.37
N SER A 49 6.15 7.72 5.82
CA SER A 49 6.00 8.03 4.40
C SER A 49 7.00 9.10 3.91
N CYS A 50 7.23 10.15 4.69
CA CYS A 50 8.25 11.15 4.39
C CYS A 50 9.65 10.52 4.28
N CYS A 51 10.02 9.69 5.25
CA CYS A 51 11.31 9.01 5.26
C CYS A 51 11.42 8.01 4.09
N THR A 52 10.34 7.30 3.76
CA THR A 52 10.25 6.38 2.61
C THR A 52 10.50 7.12 1.30
N ILE A 53 9.86 8.27 1.08
CA ILE A 53 10.07 9.10 -0.12
C ILE A 53 11.51 9.59 -0.21
N LEU A 54 12.07 10.12 0.89
CA LEU A 54 13.44 10.60 0.94
C LEU A 54 14.46 9.51 0.62
N SER A 55 14.23 8.32 1.17
CA SER A 55 15.08 7.15 0.95
C SER A 55 14.99 6.63 -0.49
N SER A 56 13.78 6.53 -1.04
CA SER A 56 13.56 6.12 -2.43
C SER A 56 14.24 7.05 -3.43
N LEU A 57 14.22 8.37 -3.20
CA LEU A 57 14.91 9.36 -4.04
C LEU A 57 16.44 9.19 -4.02
N LYS A 58 17.01 8.65 -2.95
CA LYS A 58 18.44 8.39 -2.82
C LYS A 58 18.85 6.99 -3.22
N SER A 59 17.88 6.08 -3.41
CA SER A 59 18.12 4.65 -3.66
C SER A 59 19.01 4.41 -4.89
N GLU A 60 18.82 5.14 -6.00
CA GLU A 60 19.67 5.03 -7.19
C GLU A 60 21.15 5.30 -6.88
N SER A 61 21.44 6.44 -6.22
CA SER A 61 22.81 6.79 -5.82
C SER A 61 23.45 5.75 -4.91
N LEU A 62 22.67 5.23 -3.95
CA LEU A 62 23.12 4.21 -3.01
C LEU A 62 23.38 2.89 -3.73
N ARG A 63 22.49 2.49 -4.64
CA ARG A 63 22.60 1.27 -5.46
C ARG A 63 23.86 1.29 -6.34
N LEU A 64 24.10 2.39 -7.03
CA LEU A 64 25.31 2.58 -7.87
C LEU A 64 26.61 2.53 -7.05
N ARG A 65 26.56 2.95 -5.78
CA ARG A 65 27.75 2.97 -4.90
C ARG A 65 28.00 1.64 -4.20
N PHE A 66 26.96 0.97 -3.71
CA PHE A 66 27.06 -0.19 -2.82
C PHE A 66 26.55 -1.49 -3.45
N GLY A 67 25.75 -1.41 -4.53
CA GLY A 67 25.08 -2.53 -5.18
C GLY A 67 23.73 -2.88 -4.53
N THR A 68 22.81 -3.45 -5.33
CA THR A 68 21.44 -3.77 -4.90
C THR A 68 21.39 -4.69 -3.70
N GLY A 69 22.21 -5.77 -3.69
CA GLY A 69 22.19 -6.75 -2.60
C GLY A 69 22.50 -6.15 -1.24
N LYS A 70 23.54 -5.29 -1.15
CA LYS A 70 23.91 -4.64 0.12
C LYS A 70 22.83 -3.65 0.56
N ILE A 71 22.30 -2.84 -0.37
CA ILE A 71 21.22 -1.90 -0.04
C ILE A 71 20.01 -2.65 0.49
N THR A 72 19.62 -3.75 -0.15
CA THR A 72 18.51 -4.60 0.32
C THR A 72 18.75 -5.13 1.73
N ALA A 73 19.93 -5.71 1.99
CA ALA A 73 20.26 -6.28 3.30
C ALA A 73 20.28 -5.23 4.41
N PHE A 74 20.90 -4.07 4.19
CA PHE A 74 20.92 -2.97 5.17
C PHE A 74 19.55 -2.33 5.36
N SER A 75 18.75 -2.23 4.32
CA SER A 75 17.39 -1.67 4.40
C SER A 75 16.46 -2.58 5.22
N VAL A 76 16.52 -3.89 4.99
CA VAL A 76 15.75 -4.87 5.80
C VAL A 76 16.27 -4.91 7.25
N LEU A 77 17.57 -4.74 7.49
CA LEU A 77 18.11 -4.58 8.84
C LEU A 77 17.53 -3.34 9.53
N LEU A 78 17.46 -2.19 8.83
CA LEU A 78 16.89 -0.97 9.40
C LEU A 78 15.41 -1.15 9.75
N THR A 79 14.62 -1.82 8.90
CA THR A 79 13.21 -2.12 9.20
C THR A 79 13.09 -3.11 10.37
N ALA A 80 13.95 -4.13 10.45
CA ALA A 80 13.97 -5.08 11.56
C ALA A 80 14.24 -4.37 12.90
N VAL A 81 15.26 -3.49 12.95
CA VAL A 81 15.60 -2.69 14.14
C VAL A 81 14.45 -1.74 14.50
N ALA A 82 13.83 -1.11 13.52
CA ALA A 82 12.71 -0.19 13.75
C ALA A 82 11.49 -0.92 14.35
N ILE A 83 11.13 -2.08 13.81
CA ILE A 83 10.00 -2.88 14.30
C ILE A 83 10.30 -3.44 15.70
N PHE A 84 11.54 -3.87 15.95
CA PHE A 84 11.99 -4.20 17.30
C PHE A 84 11.85 -3.01 18.24
N GLY A 85 12.27 -1.81 17.78
CA GLY A 85 12.08 -0.57 18.52
C GLY A 85 10.61 -0.28 18.85
N PHE A 86 9.69 -0.56 17.93
CA PHE A 86 8.25 -0.46 18.20
C PHE A 86 7.84 -1.41 19.33
N SER A 87 8.32 -2.66 19.32
CA SER A 87 7.96 -3.66 20.33
C SER A 87 8.39 -3.27 21.77
N ILE A 88 9.44 -2.49 21.91
CA ILE A 88 9.95 -2.04 23.23
C ILE A 88 9.60 -0.59 23.56
N SER A 89 8.83 0.10 22.70
CA SER A 89 8.50 1.52 22.88
C SER A 89 7.60 1.74 24.10
N PRO A 90 8.03 2.53 25.10
CA PRO A 90 7.22 2.86 26.26
C PRO A 90 6.30 4.06 26.02
N SER A 91 6.49 4.80 24.93
CA SER A 91 5.77 6.03 24.61
C SER A 91 5.73 6.32 23.12
N LEU A 92 4.80 7.20 22.72
CA LEU A 92 4.68 7.68 21.36
C LEU A 92 5.98 8.31 20.83
N SER A 93 6.69 9.08 21.66
CA SER A 93 7.93 9.75 21.24
C SER A 93 9.01 8.76 20.83
N VAL A 94 9.16 7.67 21.57
CA VAL A 94 10.11 6.60 21.23
C VAL A 94 9.67 5.89 19.95
N MET A 95 8.37 5.62 19.79
CA MET A 95 7.82 5.02 18.57
C MET A 95 8.06 5.91 17.34
N LEU A 96 7.90 7.23 17.46
CA LEU A 96 8.24 8.20 16.40
C LEU A 96 9.73 8.19 16.06
N CYS A 97 10.64 8.04 17.02
CA CYS A 97 12.07 7.89 16.73
C CYS A 97 12.36 6.66 15.87
N PHE A 98 11.70 5.54 16.16
CA PHE A 98 11.85 4.31 15.37
C PHE A 98 11.10 4.32 14.02
N ALA A 99 10.10 5.20 13.84
CA ALA A 99 9.44 5.41 12.57
C ALA A 99 10.39 5.94 11.48
N ILE A 100 11.44 6.67 11.87
CA ILE A 100 12.46 7.21 10.94
C ILE A 100 13.25 6.07 10.25
N PRO A 101 13.97 5.22 10.99
CA PRO A 101 14.69 4.11 10.36
C PRO A 101 13.75 3.13 9.65
N TYR A 102 12.50 2.97 10.09
CA TYR A 102 11.51 2.19 9.38
C TYR A 102 11.28 2.72 7.96
N GLY A 103 10.92 4.00 7.83
CA GLY A 103 10.67 4.61 6.51
C GLY A 103 11.90 4.64 5.62
N LEU A 104 13.10 4.94 6.18
CA LEU A 104 14.34 4.93 5.42
C LEU A 104 14.67 3.55 4.86
N GLY A 105 14.47 2.49 5.64
CA GLY A 105 14.65 1.12 5.19
C GLY A 105 13.62 0.72 4.11
N ALA A 106 12.34 0.95 4.37
CA ALA A 106 11.25 0.58 3.45
C ALA A 106 11.42 1.20 2.06
N GLY A 107 11.70 2.50 1.98
CA GLY A 107 11.84 3.19 0.69
C GLY A 107 13.04 2.74 -0.14
N SER A 108 14.18 2.47 0.49
CA SER A 108 15.38 2.03 -0.23
C SER A 108 15.24 0.61 -0.78
N VAL A 109 14.66 -0.32 -0.01
CA VAL A 109 14.48 -1.71 -0.46
C VAL A 109 13.46 -1.80 -1.58
N ASP A 110 12.34 -1.08 -1.46
CA ASP A 110 11.31 -1.05 -2.50
C ASP A 110 11.88 -0.57 -3.83
N ALA A 111 12.50 0.60 -3.86
CA ALA A 111 13.06 1.16 -5.07
C ALA A 111 14.19 0.30 -5.67
N ALA A 112 15.08 -0.25 -4.84
CA ALA A 112 16.21 -1.06 -5.30
C ALA A 112 15.76 -2.39 -5.92
N LEU A 113 14.81 -3.09 -5.29
CA LEU A 113 14.34 -4.38 -5.78
C LEU A 113 13.42 -4.25 -7.00
N ASN A 114 12.57 -3.23 -7.05
CA ASN A 114 11.77 -2.93 -8.24
C ASN A 114 12.68 -2.67 -9.46
N HIS A 115 13.73 -1.87 -9.30
CA HIS A 115 14.70 -1.66 -10.36
C HIS A 115 15.41 -2.95 -10.78
N TYR A 116 15.91 -3.72 -9.80
CA TYR A 116 16.65 -4.97 -10.08
C TYR A 116 15.79 -5.98 -10.85
N VAL A 117 14.53 -6.16 -10.43
CA VAL A 117 13.61 -7.08 -11.11
C VAL A 117 13.24 -6.57 -12.51
N ALA A 118 13.05 -5.25 -12.67
CA ALA A 118 12.74 -4.66 -13.98
C ALA A 118 13.87 -4.87 -15.00
N VAL A 119 15.14 -4.85 -14.56
CA VAL A 119 16.31 -4.99 -15.45
C VAL A 119 16.65 -6.46 -15.73
N HIS A 120 16.50 -7.36 -14.74
CA HIS A 120 17.03 -8.73 -14.84
C HIS A 120 15.96 -9.81 -15.04
N TYR A 121 14.67 -9.48 -14.89
CA TYR A 121 13.58 -10.45 -14.93
C TYR A 121 12.42 -9.98 -15.82
N SER A 122 11.47 -10.87 -16.07
CA SER A 122 10.30 -10.59 -16.89
C SER A 122 9.24 -9.74 -16.17
N GLY A 123 8.34 -9.10 -16.93
CA GLY A 123 7.18 -8.41 -16.35
C GLY A 123 6.28 -9.33 -15.50
N ARG A 124 6.24 -10.65 -15.77
CA ARG A 124 5.57 -11.63 -14.91
C ARG A 124 6.21 -11.68 -13.52
N SER A 125 7.53 -11.64 -13.42
CA SER A 125 8.26 -11.65 -12.16
C SER A 125 7.99 -10.36 -11.36
N MET A 126 7.82 -9.23 -12.04
CA MET A 126 7.43 -7.96 -11.41
C MET A 126 6.03 -8.04 -10.79
N ASN A 127 5.06 -8.59 -11.50
CA ASN A 127 3.71 -8.79 -10.96
C ASN A 127 3.71 -9.72 -9.74
N TRP A 128 4.47 -10.81 -9.77
CA TRP A 128 4.64 -11.69 -8.62
C TRP A 128 5.30 -10.99 -7.44
N LEU A 129 6.26 -10.11 -7.69
CA LEU A 129 6.91 -9.31 -6.65
C LEU A 129 5.89 -8.52 -5.83
N HIS A 130 4.99 -7.80 -6.51
CA HIS A 130 3.93 -7.04 -5.85
C HIS A 130 2.85 -7.91 -5.18
N CYS A 131 2.60 -9.13 -5.70
CA CYS A 131 1.77 -10.11 -4.99
C CYS A 131 2.41 -10.54 -3.68
N MET A 132 3.73 -10.73 -3.65
CA MET A 132 4.46 -11.10 -2.41
C MET A 132 4.35 -10.00 -1.34
N TRP A 133 4.46 -8.71 -1.73
CA TRP A 133 4.17 -7.61 -0.81
C TRP A 133 2.77 -7.73 -0.18
N GLY A 134 1.75 -7.99 -0.99
CA GLY A 134 0.38 -8.13 -0.52
C GLY A 134 0.20 -9.32 0.44
N ILE A 135 0.89 -10.44 0.21
CA ILE A 135 0.92 -11.57 1.16
C ILE A 135 1.48 -11.10 2.50
N GLY A 136 2.59 -10.36 2.50
CA GLY A 136 3.17 -9.78 3.71
C GLY A 136 2.19 -8.86 4.43
N ALA A 137 1.57 -7.93 3.70
CA ALA A 137 0.61 -6.97 4.23
C ALA A 137 -0.65 -7.62 4.84
N ALA A 138 -1.06 -8.79 4.34
CA ALA A 138 -2.13 -9.58 4.94
C ALA A 138 -1.66 -10.36 6.18
N LEU A 139 -0.46 -10.95 6.12
CA LEU A 139 0.08 -11.75 7.22
C LEU A 139 0.38 -10.91 8.46
N GLY A 140 0.85 -9.67 8.32
CA GLY A 140 1.20 -8.80 9.45
C GLY A 140 0.06 -8.62 10.45
N PRO A 141 -1.09 -8.06 10.05
CA PRO A 141 -2.26 -7.91 10.94
C PRO A 141 -2.81 -9.25 11.43
N TYR A 142 -2.73 -10.31 10.62
CA TYR A 142 -3.16 -11.65 11.03
C TYR A 142 -2.29 -12.19 12.18
N ILE A 143 -0.96 -12.08 12.07
CA ILE A 143 -0.02 -12.45 13.15
C ILE A 143 -0.31 -11.64 14.40
N LEU A 144 -0.48 -10.31 14.28
CA LEU A 144 -0.84 -9.47 15.41
C LEU A 144 -2.14 -9.92 16.06
N GLY A 145 -3.21 -10.12 15.29
CA GLY A 145 -4.50 -10.56 15.80
C GLY A 145 -4.42 -11.91 16.51
N PHE A 146 -3.63 -12.86 15.98
CA PHE A 146 -3.39 -14.15 16.60
C PHE A 146 -2.65 -14.03 17.94
N VAL A 147 -1.64 -13.17 18.03
CA VAL A 147 -0.90 -12.90 19.27
C VAL A 147 -1.84 -12.28 20.32
N LEU A 148 -2.65 -11.30 19.93
CA LEU A 148 -3.62 -10.66 20.80
C LEU A 148 -4.71 -11.64 21.30
N GLN A 149 -5.17 -12.54 20.45
CA GLN A 149 -6.16 -13.58 20.85
C GLN A 149 -5.62 -14.56 21.91
N ARG A 150 -4.29 -14.74 21.97
CA ARG A 150 -3.62 -15.51 23.01
C ARG A 150 -3.45 -14.76 24.33
N GLY A 151 -3.94 -13.52 24.41
CA GLY A 151 -3.81 -12.68 25.60
C GLY A 151 -2.47 -11.95 25.71
N GLU A 152 -1.65 -12.03 24.68
CA GLU A 152 -0.37 -11.33 24.61
C GLU A 152 -0.56 -9.84 24.23
N SER A 153 0.47 -9.02 24.46
CA SER A 153 0.44 -7.61 24.12
C SER A 153 0.70 -7.34 22.63
N TRP A 154 0.32 -6.16 22.15
CA TRP A 154 0.69 -5.70 20.80
C TRP A 154 2.22 -5.65 20.60
N ARG A 155 2.98 -5.46 21.68
CA ARG A 155 4.46 -5.50 21.66
C ARG A 155 4.98 -6.86 21.27
N SER A 156 4.37 -7.93 21.78
CA SER A 156 4.70 -9.31 21.40
C SER A 156 4.46 -9.54 19.90
N GLY A 157 3.39 -8.94 19.33
CA GLY A 157 3.13 -8.97 17.89
C GLY A 157 4.25 -8.33 17.07
N TYR A 158 4.66 -7.10 17.42
CA TYR A 158 5.80 -6.44 16.77
C TYR A 158 7.12 -7.18 16.99
N LEU A 159 7.32 -7.80 18.16
CA LEU A 159 8.50 -8.61 18.45
C LEU A 159 8.58 -9.82 17.49
N VAL A 160 7.49 -10.56 17.31
CA VAL A 160 7.43 -11.68 16.35
C VAL A 160 7.77 -11.21 14.94
N LEU A 161 7.19 -10.10 14.49
CA LEU A 161 7.49 -9.53 13.17
C LEU A 161 8.96 -9.12 13.05
N SER A 162 9.55 -8.54 14.11
CA SER A 162 10.96 -8.18 14.11
C SER A 162 11.89 -9.39 14.02
N MET A 163 11.53 -10.51 14.66
CA MET A 163 12.28 -11.77 14.56
C MET A 163 12.26 -12.33 13.13
N ILE A 164 11.10 -12.27 12.45
CA ILE A 164 10.98 -12.67 11.05
C ILE A 164 11.88 -11.80 10.17
N GLN A 165 11.84 -10.47 10.38
CA GLN A 165 12.69 -9.51 9.66
C GLN A 165 14.18 -9.73 9.93
N ALA A 166 14.57 -10.00 11.18
CA ALA A 166 15.96 -10.28 11.55
C ALA A 166 16.46 -11.57 10.88
N THR A 167 15.62 -12.62 10.85
CA THR A 167 15.94 -13.88 10.17
C THR A 167 16.17 -13.63 8.67
N LEU A 168 15.30 -12.88 8.02
CA LEU A 168 15.47 -12.52 6.63
C LEU A 168 16.73 -11.67 6.41
N THR A 169 17.02 -10.74 7.31
CA THR A 169 18.25 -9.94 7.27
C THR A 169 19.50 -10.84 7.23
N ILE A 170 19.56 -11.88 8.07
CA ILE A 170 20.66 -12.86 8.06
C ILE A 170 20.73 -13.57 6.70
N ILE A 171 19.60 -14.05 6.18
CA ILE A 171 19.53 -14.70 4.86
C ILE A 171 20.05 -13.76 3.77
N LEU A 172 19.68 -12.48 3.80
CA LEU A 172 20.13 -11.49 2.84
C LEU A 172 21.64 -11.24 2.90
N PHE A 173 22.22 -11.13 4.09
CA PHE A 173 23.67 -11.00 4.23
C PHE A 173 24.42 -12.24 3.73
N LEU A 174 23.93 -13.44 4.01
CA LEU A 174 24.49 -14.69 3.51
C LEU A 174 24.35 -14.82 1.98
N SER A 175 23.33 -14.22 1.39
CA SER A 175 23.06 -14.26 -0.05
C SER A 175 23.84 -13.24 -0.88
N LEU A 176 24.63 -12.36 -0.27
CA LEU A 176 25.32 -11.27 -1.00
C LEU A 176 26.19 -11.77 -2.17
N GLY A 177 26.73 -12.99 -2.09
CA GLY A 177 27.48 -13.60 -3.17
C GLY A 177 26.65 -13.97 -4.42
N LEU A 178 25.31 -14.05 -4.30
CA LEU A 178 24.40 -14.36 -5.41
C LEU A 178 24.04 -13.13 -6.26
N TRP A 179 24.23 -11.93 -5.70
CA TRP A 179 23.93 -10.69 -6.38
C TRP A 179 25.07 -10.37 -7.36
N GLY A 180 24.77 -10.40 -8.65
CA GLY A 180 25.76 -10.06 -9.69
C GLY A 180 26.33 -8.65 -9.48
N LYS A 181 27.57 -8.43 -9.94
CA LYS A 181 28.10 -7.07 -10.03
C LYS A 181 27.23 -6.32 -11.05
N GLU A 182 26.54 -5.30 -10.60
CA GLU A 182 25.84 -4.39 -11.51
C GLU A 182 26.89 -3.78 -12.44
N GLU A 183 26.82 -4.15 -13.71
CA GLU A 183 27.68 -3.52 -14.71
C GLU A 183 27.27 -2.05 -14.80
N LYS A 184 28.26 -1.15 -14.77
CA LYS A 184 28.11 0.29 -14.99
C LYS A 184 27.61 0.65 -16.42
N LYS A 185 26.99 -0.29 -17.10
CA LYS A 185 26.37 -0.09 -18.42
C LYS A 185 24.95 0.43 -18.32
N GLU A 186 24.73 1.52 -17.60
CA GLU A 186 23.68 2.41 -18.06
C GLU A 186 24.23 3.15 -19.27
N LYS A 187 23.93 2.63 -20.47
CA LYS A 187 23.95 3.45 -21.67
C LYS A 187 23.18 4.72 -21.33
N THR A 188 23.84 5.84 -21.49
CA THR A 188 23.25 7.17 -21.47
C THR A 188 22.13 7.17 -22.52
N GLU A 189 20.93 6.73 -22.16
CA GLU A 189 19.76 7.19 -22.87
C GLU A 189 19.78 8.71 -22.69
N GLU A 190 19.82 9.45 -23.81
CA GLU A 190 19.72 10.91 -23.80
C GLU A 190 18.54 11.27 -22.91
N LYS A 191 18.84 11.75 -21.70
CA LYS A 191 17.83 12.23 -20.75
C LYS A 191 17.18 13.44 -21.43
N LYS A 192 16.09 13.24 -22.16
CA LYS A 192 15.22 14.34 -22.59
C LYS A 192 14.96 15.19 -21.36
N ALA A 193 15.15 16.50 -21.49
CA ALA A 193 14.96 17.42 -20.39
C ALA A 193 13.61 17.14 -19.72
N PRO A 194 13.55 17.00 -18.38
CA PRO A 194 12.34 16.62 -17.69
C PRO A 194 11.25 17.66 -17.95
N MET A 195 10.09 17.21 -18.45
CA MET A 195 8.94 18.08 -18.67
C MET A 195 8.54 18.77 -17.35
N SER A 196 8.35 20.09 -17.40
CA SER A 196 7.86 20.83 -16.24
C SER A 196 6.45 20.40 -15.87
N PHE A 197 6.07 20.57 -14.61
CA PHE A 197 4.73 20.22 -14.14
C PHE A 197 3.63 20.95 -14.94
N ARG A 198 3.88 22.21 -15.33
CA ARG A 198 2.96 23.02 -16.13
C ARG A 198 2.75 22.43 -17.54
N GLN A 199 3.83 21.96 -18.18
CA GLN A 199 3.75 21.29 -19.47
C GLN A 199 2.96 19.99 -19.41
N ILE A 200 3.10 19.20 -18.33
CA ILE A 200 2.33 17.97 -18.14
C ILE A 200 0.85 18.28 -17.94
N LEU A 201 0.51 19.30 -17.15
CA LEU A 201 -0.88 19.69 -16.94
C LEU A 201 -1.56 20.24 -18.20
N SER A 202 -0.79 20.71 -19.21
CA SER A 202 -1.34 21.12 -20.51
C SER A 202 -1.70 19.94 -21.41
N ILE A 203 -1.25 18.73 -21.11
CA ILE A 203 -1.61 17.52 -21.85
C ILE A 203 -3.08 17.17 -21.54
N THR A 204 -3.89 17.06 -22.58
CA THR A 204 -5.33 16.75 -22.43
C THR A 204 -5.55 15.44 -21.66
N GLY A 205 -6.25 15.50 -20.54
CA GLY A 205 -6.55 14.36 -19.66
C GLY A 205 -5.49 14.10 -18.57
N ALA A 206 -4.30 14.74 -18.61
CA ALA A 206 -3.26 14.48 -17.62
C ALA A 206 -3.67 14.89 -16.20
N LYS A 207 -4.32 16.06 -16.05
CA LYS A 207 -4.85 16.51 -14.75
C LYS A 207 -5.83 15.48 -14.15
N GLU A 208 -6.75 15.00 -14.96
CA GLU A 208 -7.75 14.01 -14.54
C GLU A 208 -7.10 12.70 -14.13
N CYS A 209 -6.10 12.25 -14.86
CA CYS A 209 -5.32 11.06 -14.54
C CYS A 209 -4.59 11.21 -13.20
N LEU A 210 -3.87 12.31 -13.00
CA LEU A 210 -3.11 12.57 -11.78
C LEU A 210 -4.02 12.67 -10.55
N VAL A 211 -5.14 13.40 -10.66
CA VAL A 211 -6.09 13.56 -9.54
C VAL A 211 -6.81 12.25 -9.25
N SER A 212 -7.21 11.49 -10.26
CA SER A 212 -7.83 10.17 -10.06
C SER A 212 -6.87 9.22 -9.33
N PHE A 213 -5.60 9.20 -9.73
CA PHE A 213 -4.59 8.34 -9.13
C PHE A 213 -4.25 8.76 -7.68
N PHE A 214 -4.14 10.06 -7.44
CA PHE A 214 -3.99 10.65 -6.12
C PHE A 214 -5.13 10.23 -5.17
N LEU A 215 -6.40 10.39 -5.60
CA LEU A 215 -7.56 10.02 -4.80
C LEU A 215 -7.65 8.51 -4.57
N TYR A 216 -7.29 7.70 -5.57
CA TYR A 216 -7.22 6.26 -5.41
C TYR A 216 -6.25 5.85 -4.28
N CYS A 217 -5.03 6.37 -4.32
CA CYS A 217 -4.03 6.07 -3.30
C CYS A 217 -4.44 6.59 -1.91
N ALA A 218 -5.14 7.73 -1.86
CA ALA A 218 -5.74 8.25 -0.64
C ALA A 218 -6.78 7.29 -0.05
N ILE A 219 -7.65 6.70 -0.89
CA ILE A 219 -8.67 5.72 -0.46
C ILE A 219 -7.99 4.46 0.07
N GLU A 220 -7.10 3.85 -0.71
CA GLU A 220 -6.43 2.60 -0.36
C GLU A 220 -5.73 2.70 1.00
N GLN A 221 -4.94 3.76 1.19
CA GLN A 221 -4.19 3.95 2.44
C GLN A 221 -5.09 4.32 3.62
N THR A 222 -6.17 5.08 3.39
CA THR A 222 -7.13 5.39 4.45
C THR A 222 -7.89 4.13 4.89
N LEU A 223 -8.31 3.28 3.95
CA LEU A 223 -8.96 2.00 4.26
C LEU A 223 -8.02 1.10 5.07
N GLY A 224 -6.76 0.99 4.68
CA GLY A 224 -5.77 0.17 5.39
C GLY A 224 -5.49 0.66 6.81
N LEU A 225 -5.27 1.96 6.99
CA LEU A 225 -4.87 2.52 8.29
C LEU A 225 -6.02 2.61 9.29
N TRP A 226 -7.24 2.95 8.84
CA TRP A 226 -8.33 3.33 9.74
C TRP A 226 -9.43 2.29 9.93
N SER A 227 -9.44 1.19 9.16
CA SER A 227 -10.44 0.14 9.29
C SER A 227 -10.44 -0.52 10.68
N GLY A 228 -9.26 -0.74 11.28
CA GLY A 228 -9.12 -1.26 12.63
C GLY A 228 -9.79 -0.34 13.66
N SER A 229 -9.46 0.95 13.65
CA SER A 229 -10.06 1.94 14.54
C SER A 229 -11.57 2.11 14.33
N PHE A 230 -12.04 2.07 13.09
CA PHE A 230 -13.47 2.10 12.78
C PHE A 230 -14.21 0.89 13.40
N MET A 231 -13.66 -0.31 13.25
CA MET A 231 -14.25 -1.52 13.82
C MET A 231 -14.34 -1.47 15.35
N VAL A 232 -13.29 -0.99 16.01
CA VAL A 232 -13.26 -0.94 17.48
C VAL A 232 -14.19 0.14 18.01
N TYR A 233 -14.06 1.39 17.52
CA TYR A 233 -14.75 2.54 18.14
C TYR A 233 -16.18 2.73 17.64
N SER A 234 -16.46 2.44 16.36
CA SER A 234 -17.81 2.64 15.80
C SER A 234 -18.64 1.37 15.80
N LEU A 235 -18.05 0.22 15.49
CA LEU A 235 -18.77 -1.05 15.44
C LEU A 235 -18.70 -1.85 16.76
N LYS A 236 -17.90 -1.40 17.74
CA LYS A 236 -17.71 -2.07 19.04
C LYS A 236 -17.22 -3.51 18.92
N ILE A 237 -16.43 -3.79 17.87
CA ILE A 237 -15.76 -5.08 17.69
C ILE A 237 -14.51 -5.10 18.56
N GLU A 238 -14.26 -6.22 19.22
CA GLU A 238 -13.09 -6.39 20.07
C GLU A 238 -11.79 -6.19 19.28
N ALA A 239 -10.83 -5.45 19.83
CA ALA A 239 -9.61 -5.03 19.13
C ALA A 239 -8.80 -6.20 18.55
N LYS A 240 -8.75 -7.33 19.25
CA LYS A 240 -8.06 -8.55 18.76
C LYS A 240 -8.70 -9.15 17.50
N LEU A 241 -10.04 -9.11 17.40
CA LEU A 241 -10.77 -9.54 16.21
C LEU A 241 -10.62 -8.53 15.08
N ALA A 242 -10.75 -7.22 15.40
CA ALA A 242 -10.56 -6.14 14.45
C ALA A 242 -9.18 -6.20 13.80
N ALA A 243 -8.11 -6.46 14.58
CA ALA A 243 -6.76 -6.62 14.06
C ALA A 243 -6.68 -7.76 13.01
N SER A 244 -7.31 -8.91 13.28
CA SER A 244 -7.37 -10.02 12.31
C SER A 244 -8.19 -9.66 11.07
N PHE A 245 -9.28 -8.89 11.21
CA PHE A 245 -10.15 -8.52 10.09
C PHE A 245 -9.49 -7.52 9.14
N VAL A 246 -8.58 -6.65 9.62
CA VAL A 246 -7.77 -5.78 8.76
C VAL A 246 -7.00 -6.57 7.71
N ALA A 247 -6.53 -7.77 8.04
CA ALA A 247 -5.84 -8.66 7.11
C ALA A 247 -6.65 -8.98 5.85
N LEU A 248 -8.00 -9.01 5.95
CA LEU A 248 -8.89 -9.34 4.84
C LEU A 248 -8.90 -8.27 3.75
N PHE A 249 -8.70 -7.01 4.10
CA PHE A 249 -8.53 -5.93 3.12
C PHE A 249 -7.29 -6.19 2.24
N TYR A 250 -6.16 -6.49 2.86
CA TYR A 250 -4.91 -6.77 2.15
C TYR A 250 -4.93 -8.12 1.42
N PHE A 251 -5.62 -9.11 1.97
CA PHE A 251 -5.89 -10.36 1.26
C PHE A 251 -6.73 -10.10 0.00
N GLY A 252 -7.75 -9.25 0.10
CA GLY A 252 -8.55 -8.80 -1.05
C GLY A 252 -7.70 -8.13 -2.12
N ILE A 253 -6.78 -7.22 -1.74
CA ILE A 253 -5.83 -6.59 -2.68
C ILE A 253 -4.95 -7.64 -3.35
N THR A 254 -4.39 -8.57 -2.59
CA THR A 254 -3.46 -9.59 -3.10
C THR A 254 -4.15 -10.53 -4.08
N PHE A 255 -5.29 -11.09 -3.66
CA PHE A 255 -6.07 -11.99 -4.48
C PHE A 255 -6.62 -11.30 -5.73
N GLY A 256 -7.07 -10.06 -5.56
CA GLY A 256 -7.55 -9.25 -6.68
C GLY A 256 -6.46 -8.90 -7.69
N ARG A 257 -5.22 -8.62 -7.24
CA ARG A 257 -4.06 -8.43 -8.15
C ARG A 257 -3.76 -9.70 -8.95
N PHE A 258 -3.84 -10.86 -8.31
CA PHE A 258 -3.69 -12.13 -8.99
C PHE A 258 -4.78 -12.33 -10.06
N LEU A 259 -6.05 -12.10 -9.71
CA LEU A 259 -7.17 -12.20 -10.65
C LEU A 259 -7.06 -11.16 -11.78
N ALA A 260 -6.73 -9.91 -11.46
CA ALA A 260 -6.55 -8.84 -12.44
C ALA A 260 -5.44 -9.18 -13.45
N GLY A 261 -4.35 -9.82 -13.00
CA GLY A 261 -3.28 -10.31 -13.87
C GLY A 261 -3.76 -11.34 -14.89
N ILE A 262 -4.68 -12.24 -14.50
CA ILE A 262 -5.30 -13.22 -15.40
C ILE A 262 -6.28 -12.53 -16.36
N LEU A 263 -7.13 -11.63 -15.82
CA LEU A 263 -8.16 -10.95 -16.60
C LEU A 263 -7.57 -9.93 -17.59
N ALA A 264 -6.42 -9.33 -17.29
CA ALA A 264 -5.73 -8.39 -18.17
C ALA A 264 -5.36 -8.98 -19.54
N ALA A 265 -5.27 -10.32 -19.65
CA ALA A 265 -5.09 -11.00 -20.94
C ALA A 265 -6.31 -10.90 -21.86
N LYS A 266 -7.52 -10.66 -21.29
CA LYS A 266 -8.78 -10.65 -22.03
C LYS A 266 -9.52 -9.33 -21.97
N TRP A 267 -9.32 -8.56 -20.93
CA TRP A 267 -10.05 -7.33 -20.63
C TRP A 267 -9.14 -6.11 -20.80
N LYS A 268 -9.71 -5.01 -21.33
CA LYS A 268 -9.01 -3.73 -21.43
C LYS A 268 -8.86 -3.11 -20.03
N ASP A 269 -7.81 -2.31 -19.83
CA ASP A 269 -7.56 -1.61 -18.55
C ASP A 269 -8.78 -0.85 -18.04
N GLU A 270 -9.54 -0.22 -18.93
CA GLU A 270 -10.75 0.52 -18.62
C GLU A 270 -11.82 -0.37 -17.95
N ALA A 271 -12.02 -1.58 -18.48
CA ALA A 271 -12.97 -2.53 -17.92
C ALA A 271 -12.51 -3.04 -16.54
N LEU A 272 -11.20 -3.27 -16.37
CA LEU A 272 -10.61 -3.65 -15.08
C LEU A 272 -10.78 -2.54 -14.04
N ILE A 273 -10.53 -1.28 -14.39
CA ILE A 273 -10.67 -0.15 -13.48
C ILE A 273 -12.13 0.06 -13.09
N LEU A 274 -13.06 0.09 -14.06
CA LEU A 274 -14.49 0.29 -13.78
C LEU A 274 -15.10 -0.89 -13.03
N GLY A 275 -14.70 -2.12 -13.34
CA GLY A 275 -15.09 -3.31 -12.58
C GLY A 275 -14.58 -3.26 -11.16
N GLY A 276 -13.32 -2.88 -10.95
CA GLY A 276 -12.74 -2.62 -9.63
C GLY A 276 -13.49 -1.55 -8.86
N CYS A 277 -13.84 -0.43 -9.51
CA CYS A 277 -14.67 0.62 -8.90
C CYS A 277 -16.04 0.09 -8.47
N GLY A 278 -16.70 -0.76 -9.27
CA GLY A 278 -17.97 -1.37 -8.90
C GLY A 278 -17.89 -2.25 -7.66
N ILE A 279 -16.84 -3.08 -7.58
CA ILE A 279 -16.57 -3.94 -6.42
C ILE A 279 -16.22 -3.10 -5.18
N LEU A 280 -15.37 -2.07 -5.33
CA LEU A 280 -15.03 -1.14 -4.25
C LEU A 280 -16.28 -0.42 -3.73
N PHE A 281 -17.16 0.06 -4.62
CA PHE A 281 -18.41 0.70 -4.24
C PHE A 281 -19.29 -0.25 -3.41
N LEU A 282 -19.44 -1.51 -3.81
CA LEU A 282 -20.17 -2.50 -3.02
C LEU A 282 -19.54 -2.69 -1.63
N GLY A 283 -18.21 -2.75 -1.54
CA GLY A 283 -17.50 -2.78 -0.26
C GLY A 283 -17.83 -1.57 0.62
N LEU A 284 -17.83 -0.36 0.05
CA LEU A 284 -18.18 0.87 0.77
C LEU A 284 -19.65 0.86 1.24
N VAL A 285 -20.58 0.37 0.42
CA VAL A 285 -22.00 0.20 0.83
C VAL A 285 -22.11 -0.74 2.02
N LEU A 286 -21.38 -1.86 2.01
CA LEU A 286 -21.39 -2.80 3.14
C LEU A 286 -20.78 -2.19 4.42
N LEU A 287 -19.80 -1.26 4.30
CA LEU A 287 -19.32 -0.49 5.46
C LEU A 287 -20.45 0.35 6.08
N PHE A 288 -21.30 0.99 5.29
CA PHE A 288 -22.47 1.68 5.82
C PHE A 288 -23.47 0.71 6.45
N CYS A 289 -23.77 -0.40 5.78
CA CYS A 289 -24.69 -1.41 6.32
C CYS A 289 -24.21 -1.98 7.67
N SER A 290 -22.88 -2.09 7.87
CA SER A 290 -22.31 -2.57 9.13
C SER A 290 -22.54 -1.64 10.32
N MET A 291 -22.88 -0.36 10.08
CA MET A 291 -23.21 0.62 11.12
C MET A 291 -24.64 0.49 11.65
N VAL A 292 -25.51 -0.21 10.94
CA VAL A 292 -26.89 -0.42 11.39
C VAL A 292 -26.89 -1.34 12.62
N PRO A 293 -27.59 -0.96 13.69
CA PRO A 293 -27.69 -1.80 14.88
C PRO A 293 -28.28 -3.17 14.54
N SER A 294 -27.52 -4.23 14.73
CA SER A 294 -27.92 -5.60 14.39
C SER A 294 -27.45 -6.63 15.42
N GLN A 295 -27.34 -6.20 16.69
CA GLN A 295 -26.74 -7.02 17.76
C GLN A 295 -27.45 -8.36 18.01
N GLU A 296 -28.75 -8.49 17.67
CA GLU A 296 -29.52 -9.69 17.90
C GLU A 296 -29.39 -10.76 16.80
N VAL A 297 -28.88 -10.37 15.62
CA VAL A 297 -28.79 -11.30 14.48
C VAL A 297 -27.41 -11.95 14.45
N LYS A 298 -27.36 -13.23 14.81
CA LYS A 298 -26.15 -14.05 14.67
C LYS A 298 -26.29 -15.02 13.50
N LEU A 299 -25.26 -15.07 12.67
CA LEU A 299 -25.15 -15.99 11.54
C LEU A 299 -23.78 -16.69 11.64
N PHE A 300 -23.74 -18.00 11.59
CA PHE A 300 -22.50 -18.79 11.78
C PHE A 300 -21.74 -18.48 13.08
N GLY A 301 -22.45 -18.13 14.16
CA GLY A 301 -21.84 -17.78 15.45
C GLY A 301 -21.24 -16.38 15.54
N MET A 302 -21.30 -15.59 14.45
CA MET A 302 -20.84 -14.20 14.38
C MET A 302 -22.01 -13.23 14.34
N GLU A 303 -21.83 -12.02 14.85
CA GLU A 303 -22.80 -10.94 14.68
C GLU A 303 -22.87 -10.50 13.21
N LEU A 304 -24.06 -10.15 12.75
CA LEU A 304 -24.27 -9.69 11.36
C LEU A 304 -23.33 -8.54 10.98
N ARG A 305 -23.08 -7.57 11.90
CA ARG A 305 -22.15 -6.46 11.67
C ARG A 305 -20.70 -6.93 11.41
N GLN A 306 -20.26 -8.01 12.08
CA GLN A 306 -18.93 -8.59 11.86
C GLN A 306 -18.84 -9.18 10.45
N ILE A 307 -19.85 -9.91 10.01
CA ILE A 307 -19.92 -10.50 8.67
C ILE A 307 -19.93 -9.39 7.61
N LEU A 308 -20.74 -8.33 7.81
CA LEU A 308 -20.83 -7.22 6.88
C LEU A 308 -19.48 -6.49 6.74
N VAL A 309 -18.77 -6.23 7.84
CA VAL A 309 -17.48 -5.54 7.76
C VAL A 309 -16.39 -6.45 7.17
N ILE A 310 -16.40 -7.75 7.43
CA ILE A 310 -15.52 -8.74 6.80
C ILE A 310 -15.70 -8.70 5.26
N CYS A 311 -16.94 -8.82 4.80
CA CYS A 311 -17.26 -8.74 3.37
C CYS A 311 -16.90 -7.38 2.79
N ALA A 312 -17.15 -6.30 3.53
CA ALA A 312 -16.82 -4.94 3.12
C ALA A 312 -15.31 -4.76 2.89
N LEU A 313 -14.47 -5.20 3.84
CA LEU A 313 -13.02 -5.08 3.75
C LEU A 313 -12.46 -5.94 2.62
N LEU A 314 -12.91 -7.20 2.51
CA LEU A 314 -12.50 -8.10 1.44
C LEU A 314 -12.83 -7.52 0.06
N LEU A 315 -14.08 -7.07 -0.14
CA LEU A 315 -14.52 -6.48 -1.41
C LEU A 315 -13.84 -5.15 -1.69
N SER A 316 -13.62 -4.31 -0.67
CA SER A 316 -12.88 -3.06 -0.85
C SER A 316 -11.45 -3.32 -1.33
N GLY A 317 -10.75 -4.28 -0.73
CA GLY A 317 -9.42 -4.69 -1.17
C GLY A 317 -9.41 -5.26 -2.59
N LEU A 318 -10.36 -6.16 -2.89
CA LEU A 318 -10.54 -6.75 -4.21
C LEU A 318 -10.82 -5.67 -5.29
N GLY A 319 -11.66 -4.69 -4.96
CA GLY A 319 -11.99 -3.58 -5.85
C GLY A 319 -10.83 -2.60 -6.07
N CYS A 320 -10.02 -2.32 -5.05
CA CYS A 320 -8.82 -1.50 -5.16
C CYS A 320 -7.75 -2.13 -6.06
N SER A 321 -7.64 -3.45 -6.04
CA SER A 321 -6.52 -4.20 -6.60
C SER A 321 -6.17 -3.91 -8.06
N PRO A 322 -7.11 -3.82 -9.04
CA PRO A 322 -6.80 -3.60 -10.44
C PRO A 322 -6.55 -2.12 -10.79
N ILE A 323 -6.97 -1.18 -9.94
CA ILE A 323 -7.04 0.24 -10.31
C ILE A 323 -5.64 0.82 -10.51
N TYR A 324 -4.73 0.62 -9.54
CA TYR A 324 -3.37 1.14 -9.60
C TYR A 324 -2.60 0.65 -10.83
N PRO A 325 -2.44 -0.68 -11.05
CA PRO A 325 -1.65 -1.17 -12.17
C PRO A 325 -2.30 -0.82 -13.53
N ALA A 326 -3.62 -0.85 -13.64
CA ALA A 326 -4.30 -0.56 -14.89
C ALA A 326 -4.25 0.93 -15.28
N ILE A 327 -4.27 1.87 -14.32
CA ILE A 327 -4.06 3.30 -14.60
C ILE A 327 -2.65 3.52 -15.16
N ILE A 328 -1.62 2.95 -14.55
CA ILE A 328 -0.24 3.05 -15.04
C ILE A 328 -0.09 2.41 -16.42
N HIS A 329 -0.59 1.20 -16.59
CA HIS A 329 -0.50 0.45 -17.84
C HIS A 329 -1.21 1.16 -19.01
N SER A 330 -2.31 1.86 -18.73
CA SER A 330 -3.05 2.62 -19.76
C SER A 330 -2.39 3.94 -20.16
N THR A 331 -1.33 4.39 -19.48
CA THR A 331 -0.68 5.70 -19.71
C THR A 331 -0.16 5.88 -21.14
N PRO A 332 0.57 4.93 -21.76
CA PRO A 332 1.03 5.07 -23.14
C PRO A 332 -0.13 5.22 -24.13
N ARG A 333 -1.20 4.45 -23.94
CA ARG A 333 -2.38 4.48 -24.79
C ARG A 333 -3.16 5.79 -24.68
N ASN A 334 -3.19 6.41 -23.48
CA ASN A 334 -3.95 7.63 -23.25
C ASN A 334 -3.20 8.89 -23.69
N PHE A 335 -1.85 8.90 -23.62
CA PHE A 335 -1.04 10.12 -23.74
C PHE A 335 0.07 10.05 -24.77
N GLY A 336 0.29 8.88 -25.41
CA GLY A 336 1.38 8.62 -26.35
C GLY A 336 2.67 8.17 -25.66
N ALA A 337 3.50 7.42 -26.39
CA ALA A 337 4.75 6.86 -25.88
C ALA A 337 5.73 7.95 -25.44
N GLU A 338 5.74 9.10 -26.15
CA GLU A 338 6.63 10.22 -25.92
C GLU A 338 6.40 10.90 -24.56
N ASN A 339 5.17 10.86 -24.02
CA ASN A 339 4.81 11.50 -22.76
C ASN A 339 4.81 10.52 -21.59
N THR A 340 4.90 9.22 -21.87
CA THR A 340 4.67 8.14 -20.90
C THR A 340 5.59 8.24 -19.70
N SER A 341 6.91 8.33 -19.91
CA SER A 341 7.89 8.34 -18.81
C SER A 341 7.69 9.56 -17.88
N ALA A 342 7.50 10.75 -18.47
CA ALA A 342 7.28 11.98 -17.71
C ALA A 342 5.97 11.90 -16.89
N LEU A 343 4.91 11.33 -17.48
CA LEU A 343 3.60 11.24 -16.83
C LEU A 343 3.60 10.20 -15.70
N ILE A 344 4.21 9.03 -15.90
CA ILE A 344 4.34 8.00 -14.86
C ILE A 344 5.08 8.56 -13.64
N GLY A 345 6.17 9.30 -13.84
CA GLY A 345 6.87 9.95 -12.73
C GLY A 345 5.98 10.90 -11.92
N LYS A 346 5.07 11.63 -12.57
CA LYS A 346 4.12 12.51 -11.88
C LYS A 346 2.94 11.74 -11.26
N GLN A 347 2.53 10.64 -11.87
CA GLN A 347 1.57 9.72 -11.25
C GLN A 347 2.12 9.15 -9.94
N MET A 348 3.38 8.73 -9.91
CA MET A 348 4.02 8.26 -8.68
C MET A 348 4.06 9.35 -7.60
N ALA A 349 4.44 10.58 -7.98
CA ALA A 349 4.43 11.71 -7.04
C ALA A 349 3.01 11.97 -6.51
N ALA A 350 1.99 11.95 -7.38
CA ALA A 350 0.58 12.10 -6.98
C ALA A 350 0.13 10.98 -6.03
N ALA A 351 0.53 9.73 -6.31
CA ALA A 351 0.28 8.58 -5.44
C ALA A 351 0.85 8.79 -4.02
N TYR A 352 2.13 9.14 -3.92
CA TYR A 352 2.78 9.40 -2.64
C TYR A 352 2.12 10.54 -1.86
N ILE A 353 1.77 11.64 -2.53
CA ILE A 353 1.09 12.76 -1.88
C ILE A 353 -0.29 12.33 -1.38
N GLY A 354 -1.07 11.58 -2.17
CA GLY A 354 -2.38 11.06 -1.77
C GLY A 354 -2.30 10.12 -0.57
N SER A 355 -1.40 9.15 -0.63
CA SER A 355 -1.14 8.19 0.46
C SER A 355 -0.69 8.87 1.75
N MET A 356 0.16 9.88 1.66
CA MET A 356 0.73 10.55 2.82
C MET A 356 -0.25 11.53 3.48
N SER A 357 -1.13 12.20 2.69
CA SER A 357 -1.92 13.32 3.18
C SER A 357 -3.25 12.91 3.77
N PHE A 358 -3.98 11.99 3.14
CA PHE A 358 -5.36 11.71 3.49
C PHE A 358 -5.56 10.86 4.76
N PRO A 359 -4.76 9.84 5.04
CA PRO A 359 -4.89 9.12 6.31
C PRO A 359 -4.68 10.01 7.54
N PRO A 360 -3.66 10.90 7.62
CA PRO A 360 -3.54 11.86 8.71
C PRO A 360 -4.69 12.87 8.75
N PHE A 361 -5.15 13.35 7.60
CA PHE A 361 -6.30 14.27 7.52
C PHE A 361 -7.57 13.62 8.08
N PHE A 362 -7.84 12.37 7.71
CA PHE A 362 -8.93 11.63 8.34
C PHE A 362 -8.73 11.48 9.85
N GLY A 363 -7.50 11.32 10.34
CA GLY A 363 -7.19 11.26 11.76
C GLY A 363 -7.65 12.50 12.53
N VAL A 364 -7.47 13.68 11.94
CA VAL A 364 -7.97 14.95 12.52
C VAL A 364 -9.50 14.95 12.53
N LEU A 365 -10.14 14.53 11.46
CA LEU A 365 -11.61 14.43 11.37
C LEU A 365 -12.16 13.41 12.37
N ALA A 366 -11.51 12.25 12.48
CA ALA A 366 -11.90 11.20 13.43
C ALA A 366 -11.81 11.64 14.89
N LYS A 367 -10.82 12.49 15.23
CA LYS A 367 -10.71 13.11 16.56
C LYS A 367 -11.89 14.02 16.88
N ILE A 368 -12.41 14.74 15.89
CA ILE A 368 -13.50 15.74 16.09
C ILE A 368 -14.88 15.08 15.99
N PHE A 369 -15.10 14.25 14.99
CA PHE A 369 -16.42 13.71 14.61
C PHE A 369 -16.57 12.21 14.94
N GLY A 370 -15.51 11.57 15.43
CA GLY A 370 -15.47 10.13 15.66
C GLY A 370 -15.16 9.30 14.39
N THR A 371 -14.80 8.04 14.61
CA THR A 371 -14.45 7.10 13.55
C THR A 371 -15.62 6.68 12.68
N GLY A 372 -16.88 6.94 13.11
CA GLY A 372 -18.09 6.69 12.32
C GLY A 372 -18.15 7.47 11.00
N LEU A 373 -17.34 8.55 10.86
CA LEU A 373 -17.19 9.28 9.60
C LEU A 373 -16.47 8.49 8.50
N PHE A 374 -15.80 7.36 8.84
CA PHE A 374 -14.94 6.60 7.95
C PHE A 374 -15.61 6.14 6.63
N PRO A 375 -16.81 5.52 6.61
CA PRO A 375 -17.48 5.16 5.37
C PRO A 375 -17.83 6.37 4.49
N PHE A 376 -18.27 7.47 5.11
CA PHE A 376 -18.60 8.72 4.39
C PHE A 376 -17.37 9.32 3.73
N PHE A 377 -16.28 9.45 4.48
CA PHE A 377 -15.02 10.00 3.99
C PHE A 377 -14.47 9.20 2.81
N SER A 378 -14.41 7.86 2.95
CA SER A 378 -13.95 6.95 1.90
C SER A 378 -14.84 7.03 0.65
N THR A 379 -16.15 7.19 0.83
CA THR A 379 -17.11 7.31 -0.27
C THR A 379 -16.99 8.64 -1.01
N VAL A 380 -16.74 9.74 -0.33
CA VAL A 380 -16.46 11.05 -0.96
C VAL A 380 -15.21 10.98 -1.83
N LEU A 381 -14.13 10.38 -1.32
CA LEU A 381 -12.92 10.18 -2.10
C LEU A 381 -13.17 9.28 -3.32
N PHE A 382 -13.95 8.21 -3.13
CA PHE A 382 -14.32 7.29 -4.21
C PHE A 382 -15.08 7.99 -5.34
N PHE A 383 -16.10 8.78 -5.05
CA PHE A 383 -16.84 9.50 -6.09
C PHE A 383 -15.98 10.57 -6.76
N GLY A 384 -15.12 11.25 -6.01
CA GLY A 384 -14.12 12.17 -6.58
C GLY A 384 -13.17 11.47 -7.56
N MET A 385 -12.64 10.29 -7.18
CA MET A 385 -11.79 9.46 -8.04
C MET A 385 -12.55 9.01 -9.29
N LEU A 386 -13.75 8.45 -9.14
CA LEU A 386 -14.56 7.94 -10.24
C LEU A 386 -14.95 9.06 -11.22
N PHE A 387 -15.32 10.24 -10.71
CA PHE A 387 -15.62 11.42 -11.52
C PHE A 387 -14.41 11.84 -12.37
N MET A 388 -13.24 11.96 -11.74
CA MET A 388 -12.00 12.31 -12.45
C MET A 388 -11.60 11.25 -13.47
N TYR A 389 -11.74 9.97 -13.14
CA TYR A 389 -11.45 8.90 -14.09
C TYR A 389 -12.42 8.90 -15.28
N ARG A 390 -13.70 9.11 -15.07
CA ARG A 390 -14.69 9.24 -16.19
C ARG A 390 -14.39 10.43 -17.08
N ASN A 391 -14.00 11.58 -16.49
CA ASN A 391 -13.56 12.74 -17.27
C ASN A 391 -12.30 12.47 -18.07
N LEU A 392 -11.33 11.70 -17.52
CA LEU A 392 -10.17 11.22 -18.26
C LEU A 392 -10.61 10.41 -19.49
N LEU A 393 -11.50 9.42 -19.31
CA LEU A 393 -12.00 8.60 -20.42
C LEU A 393 -12.66 9.45 -21.50
N TYR A 394 -13.49 10.41 -21.11
CA TYR A 394 -14.15 11.32 -22.05
C TYR A 394 -13.14 12.14 -22.86
N LYS A 395 -12.15 12.76 -22.21
CA LYS A 395 -11.14 13.60 -22.86
C LYS A 395 -10.16 12.83 -23.76
N THR A 396 -9.91 11.55 -23.47
CA THR A 396 -8.98 10.72 -24.25
C THR A 396 -9.65 9.88 -25.33
N ARG A 397 -10.98 9.87 -25.42
CA ARG A 397 -11.77 9.04 -26.34
C ARG A 397 -11.40 9.25 -27.82
N GLY A 398 -11.17 10.49 -28.24
CA GLY A 398 -10.80 10.82 -29.64
C GLY A 398 -9.38 10.38 -30.04
N LYS A 399 -8.46 10.23 -29.08
CA LYS A 399 -7.09 9.76 -29.35
C LYS A 399 -7.01 8.24 -29.43
N ARG A 400 -7.83 7.50 -28.69
CA ARG A 400 -7.86 6.05 -28.65
C ARG A 400 -8.29 5.45 -29.99
N GLY A 401 -9.25 6.05 -30.69
CA GLY A 401 -9.71 5.61 -32.00
C GLY A 401 -8.71 5.79 -33.14
N LYS A 402 -7.61 6.57 -32.94
CA LYS A 402 -6.53 6.74 -33.94
C LYS A 402 -5.37 5.75 -33.75
N ILE A 403 -5.25 5.13 -32.60
CA ILE A 403 -4.18 4.16 -32.28
C ILE A 403 -4.65 2.71 -32.56
N GLU A 404 -5.95 2.48 -32.58
CA GLU A 404 -6.55 1.16 -32.89
C GLU A 404 -6.83 0.96 -34.40
N ARG A 405 -6.51 1.94 -35.27
CA ARG A 405 -6.50 1.85 -36.74
C ARG A 405 -5.05 1.82 -37.25
#